data_8b2e717c4d0223788a5737502c13a022
#
_entry.id   8b2e717c4d0223788a5737502c13a022
#
_cell.length_a   1.000
_cell.length_b   1.000
_cell.length_c   1.000
_cell.angle_alpha   90.00
_cell.angle_beta   90.00
_cell.angle_gamma   90.00
#
_symmetry.space_group_name_H-M   'P 1'
#
loop_
_entity.id
_entity.type
_entity.pdbx_description
1 polymer ?
#
loop_
_entity_poly.entity_id
_entity_poly.type
_entity_poly.pdbx_seq_one_letter_code
_entity_poly.pdbx_strand_id
1 'polypeptide(L)'
;MEDNIICTGVTKYKDIDFTFVFNGENLRLIPSTESTSKIENEWIMTSIADGVFIHNTELKMEDSFLIGRCHENQKEFVFFTQQNAHINSHNSVLIIQLIGYLECNLNRKKFGRVSFLGPEINIVHPVNQSICFSYDPAIVSSEGIFSVTTKSFDVTSTIPQEFDVDGRKVKVFFSISRKLSLNVLESPILLESAMAFDFEETNDYDFLVRLWFIAKEFLSFLCYRNNVYIKSAIVSSKTQDEKYQSFATLTLVNQVKDKELYALKQNRCIMQSMIAGHE
;
A
#
# COMPACT_ATOMS: atom_id res chain seq x y z
N MET A 1 -20.31 -15.63 -9.82
CA MET A 1 -19.32 -14.59 -10.10
C MET A 1 -18.01 -15.32 -10.36
N GLU A 2 -17.50 -15.25 -11.57
CA GLU A 2 -16.16 -15.74 -11.83
C GLU A 2 -15.19 -14.80 -11.09
N ASP A 3 -14.49 -15.37 -10.10
CA ASP A 3 -13.44 -14.63 -9.39
C ASP A 3 -12.35 -14.31 -10.41
N ASN A 4 -12.16 -13.04 -10.74
CA ASN A 4 -11.07 -12.61 -11.59
C ASN A 4 -9.73 -12.92 -10.91
N ILE A 5 -9.13 -14.06 -11.24
CA ILE A 5 -7.83 -14.45 -10.72
C ILE A 5 -6.77 -13.52 -11.32
N ILE A 6 -6.03 -12.82 -10.45
CA ILE A 6 -4.92 -11.96 -10.85
C ILE A 6 -3.64 -12.80 -11.03
N CYS A 7 -3.34 -13.67 -10.08
CA CYS A 7 -2.21 -14.58 -10.20
C CYS A 7 -2.34 -15.80 -9.28
N THR A 8 -1.54 -16.81 -9.60
CA THR A 8 -1.33 -18.01 -8.78
C THR A 8 0.15 -18.16 -8.46
N GLY A 9 0.47 -18.84 -7.37
CA GLY A 9 1.85 -18.99 -6.96
C GLY A 9 2.03 -19.87 -5.74
N VAL A 10 3.20 -19.76 -5.13
CA VAL A 10 3.55 -20.48 -3.91
C VAL A 10 3.87 -19.52 -2.77
N THR A 11 3.49 -19.91 -1.57
CA THR A 11 3.79 -19.21 -0.34
C THR A 11 3.98 -20.21 0.79
N LYS A 12 4.57 -19.77 1.90
CA LYS A 12 4.77 -20.58 3.09
C LYS A 12 4.15 -19.88 4.31
N TYR A 13 3.44 -20.66 5.12
CA TYR A 13 2.90 -20.19 6.38
C TYR A 13 3.04 -21.32 7.44
N LYS A 14 3.60 -21.00 8.62
CA LYS A 14 3.88 -21.97 9.72
C LYS A 14 4.55 -23.27 9.23
N ASP A 15 5.59 -23.13 8.43
CA ASP A 15 6.34 -24.24 7.84
C ASP A 15 5.54 -25.17 6.92
N ILE A 16 4.36 -24.75 6.49
CA ILE A 16 3.55 -25.43 5.50
C ILE A 16 3.61 -24.69 4.17
N ASP A 17 3.88 -25.42 3.09
CA ASP A 17 3.87 -24.88 1.74
C ASP A 17 2.44 -24.90 1.19
N PHE A 18 2.03 -23.76 0.62
CA PHE A 18 0.72 -23.57 0.01
C PHE A 18 0.86 -23.11 -1.44
N THR A 19 -0.04 -23.60 -2.27
CA THR A 19 -0.36 -22.90 -3.51
C THR A 19 -1.35 -21.78 -3.19
N PHE A 20 -1.07 -20.55 -3.61
CA PHE A 20 -2.03 -19.48 -3.46
C PHE A 20 -2.74 -19.15 -4.76
N VAL A 21 -3.99 -18.67 -4.60
CA VAL A 21 -4.80 -18.06 -5.66
C VAL A 21 -5.22 -16.68 -5.16
N PHE A 22 -4.85 -15.65 -5.91
CA PHE A 22 -5.09 -14.25 -5.56
C PHE A 22 -6.03 -13.58 -6.57
N ASN A 23 -7.08 -12.92 -6.07
CA ASN A 23 -8.11 -12.25 -6.88
C ASN A 23 -8.17 -10.72 -6.71
N GLY A 24 -7.19 -10.12 -6.02
CA GLY A 24 -7.13 -8.68 -5.75
C GLY A 24 -7.61 -8.29 -4.35
N GLU A 25 -8.53 -9.03 -3.75
CA GLU A 25 -9.08 -8.75 -2.42
C GLU A 25 -8.80 -9.86 -1.41
N ASN A 26 -8.85 -11.11 -1.89
CA ASN A 26 -8.69 -12.30 -1.08
C ASN A 26 -7.55 -13.16 -1.59
N LEU A 27 -6.89 -13.79 -0.64
CA LEU A 27 -5.86 -14.80 -0.86
C LEU A 27 -6.40 -16.15 -0.41
N ARG A 28 -6.49 -17.09 -1.34
CA ARG A 28 -6.83 -18.48 -1.03
C ARG A 28 -5.55 -19.29 -0.95
N LEU A 29 -5.30 -19.96 0.18
CA LEU A 29 -4.18 -20.85 0.38
C LEU A 29 -4.65 -22.29 0.31
N ILE A 30 -4.14 -23.02 -0.66
CA ILE A 30 -4.46 -24.41 -0.93
C ILE A 30 -3.27 -25.26 -0.47
N PRO A 31 -3.43 -26.09 0.56
CA PRO A 31 -2.33 -26.94 1.04
C PRO A 31 -2.01 -28.07 0.04
N SER A 32 -0.80 -28.57 0.12
CA SER A 32 -0.47 -29.83 -0.54
C SER A 32 -1.23 -31.00 0.10
N THR A 33 -1.42 -32.10 -0.64
CA THR A 33 -2.12 -33.27 -0.12
C THR A 33 -1.47 -33.83 1.16
N GLU A 34 -0.15 -33.76 1.25
CA GLU A 34 0.59 -34.21 2.43
C GLU A 34 0.36 -33.30 3.66
N SER A 35 0.14 -32.02 3.44
CA SER A 35 -0.05 -31.01 4.50
C SER A 35 -1.51 -30.95 4.99
N THR A 36 -2.46 -31.48 4.23
CA THR A 36 -3.88 -31.44 4.56
C THR A 36 -4.18 -32.06 5.92
N SER A 37 -3.64 -33.25 6.19
CA SER A 37 -3.83 -33.95 7.47
C SER A 37 -3.27 -33.18 8.67
N LYS A 38 -2.15 -32.46 8.48
CA LYS A 38 -1.57 -31.63 9.53
C LYS A 38 -2.49 -30.44 9.84
N ILE A 39 -3.00 -29.77 8.81
CA ILE A 39 -3.93 -28.65 8.97
C ILE A 39 -5.23 -29.10 9.64
N GLU A 40 -5.79 -30.23 9.25
CA GLU A 40 -6.99 -30.81 9.87
C GLU A 40 -6.79 -31.03 11.37
N ASN A 41 -5.69 -31.69 11.74
CA ASN A 41 -5.44 -32.06 13.13
C ASN A 41 -5.01 -30.86 14.01
N GLU A 42 -4.24 -29.90 13.50
CA GLU A 42 -3.67 -28.83 14.32
C GLU A 42 -4.52 -27.55 14.30
N TRP A 43 -5.23 -27.26 13.20
CA TRP A 43 -5.92 -25.99 13.03
C TRP A 43 -7.43 -26.09 12.95
N ILE A 44 -7.94 -27.18 12.39
CA ILE A 44 -9.39 -27.37 12.18
C ILE A 44 -10.00 -28.09 13.38
N MET A 45 -9.40 -29.15 13.85
CA MET A 45 -9.93 -29.98 14.92
C MET A 45 -9.36 -29.59 16.28
N THR A 46 -10.21 -29.13 17.19
CA THR A 46 -9.84 -28.90 18.59
C THR A 46 -10.54 -29.92 19.46
N SER A 47 -9.79 -30.75 20.18
CA SER A 47 -10.33 -31.65 21.19
C SER A 47 -10.72 -30.86 22.44
N ILE A 48 -11.99 -30.98 22.86
CA ILE A 48 -12.52 -30.36 24.07
C ILE A 48 -12.77 -31.36 25.22
N ALA A 49 -12.93 -32.64 24.87
CA ALA A 49 -13.06 -33.75 25.80
C ALA A 49 -12.73 -35.06 25.07
N ASP A 50 -12.58 -36.15 25.80
CA ASP A 50 -12.33 -37.49 25.21
C ASP A 50 -13.37 -37.82 24.15
N GLY A 51 -12.94 -37.87 22.89
CA GLY A 51 -13.79 -38.19 21.74
C GLY A 51 -14.68 -37.06 21.20
N VAL A 52 -14.60 -35.84 21.76
CA VAL A 52 -15.37 -34.68 21.33
C VAL A 52 -14.44 -33.66 20.67
N PHE A 53 -14.72 -33.36 19.41
CA PHE A 53 -13.96 -32.40 18.60
C PHE A 53 -14.86 -31.25 18.14
N ILE A 54 -14.31 -30.03 18.18
CA ILE A 54 -14.91 -28.84 17.55
C ILE A 54 -14.15 -28.54 16.28
N HIS A 55 -14.87 -28.22 15.21
CA HIS A 55 -14.31 -27.73 13.96
C HIS A 55 -14.17 -26.21 14.03
N ASN A 56 -12.94 -25.71 13.95
CA ASN A 56 -12.69 -24.30 13.83
C ASN A 56 -12.96 -23.87 12.37
N THR A 57 -13.70 -22.78 12.22
CA THR A 57 -13.93 -22.14 10.92
C THR A 57 -13.10 -20.88 10.73
N GLU A 58 -12.39 -20.47 11.76
CA GLU A 58 -11.52 -19.30 11.77
C GLU A 58 -10.17 -19.63 12.37
N LEU A 59 -9.12 -19.12 11.74
CA LEU A 59 -7.74 -19.19 12.22
C LEU A 59 -7.24 -17.77 12.48
N LYS A 60 -6.74 -17.52 13.68
CA LYS A 60 -6.04 -16.27 13.98
C LYS A 60 -4.68 -16.30 13.30
N MET A 61 -4.44 -15.36 12.40
CA MET A 61 -3.14 -15.18 11.76
C MET A 61 -2.15 -14.61 12.78
N GLU A 62 -0.97 -15.23 12.89
CA GLU A 62 0.10 -14.72 13.74
C GLU A 62 0.94 -13.67 12.97
N ASP A 63 1.11 -13.89 11.67
CA ASP A 63 1.85 -13.00 10.80
C ASP A 63 0.92 -11.94 10.21
N SER A 64 1.35 -10.69 10.24
CA SER A 64 0.65 -9.55 9.64
C SER A 64 0.77 -9.52 8.12
N PHE A 65 1.72 -10.27 7.54
CA PHE A 65 1.91 -10.40 6.10
C PHE A 65 2.40 -11.78 5.70
N LEU A 66 2.15 -12.14 4.44
CA LEU A 66 2.66 -13.34 3.79
C LEU A 66 3.46 -12.95 2.54
N ILE A 67 4.51 -13.70 2.25
CA ILE A 67 5.31 -13.52 1.04
C ILE A 67 5.01 -14.67 0.08
N GLY A 68 4.60 -14.33 -1.13
CA GLY A 68 4.30 -15.29 -2.18
C GLY A 68 5.07 -14.99 -3.46
N ARG A 69 5.37 -16.04 -4.23
CA ARG A 69 6.00 -15.93 -5.54
C ARG A 69 5.05 -16.41 -6.62
N CYS A 70 4.73 -15.53 -7.57
CA CYS A 70 3.84 -15.81 -8.67
C CYS A 70 4.50 -16.78 -9.67
N HIS A 71 3.73 -17.77 -10.17
CA HIS A 71 4.21 -18.72 -11.16
C HIS A 71 4.43 -18.10 -12.54
N GLU A 72 3.53 -17.22 -12.96
CA GLU A 72 3.48 -16.71 -14.32
C GLU A 72 4.61 -15.75 -14.65
N ASN A 73 4.89 -14.80 -13.76
CA ASN A 73 5.83 -13.70 -14.02
C ASN A 73 7.03 -13.68 -13.08
N GLN A 74 7.11 -14.65 -12.14
CA GLN A 74 8.14 -14.75 -11.11
C GLN A 74 8.25 -13.54 -10.17
N LYS A 75 7.25 -12.66 -10.18
CA LYS A 75 7.18 -11.53 -9.25
C LYS A 75 6.93 -12.02 -7.83
N GLU A 76 7.49 -11.29 -6.89
CA GLU A 76 7.25 -11.49 -5.46
C GLU A 76 6.11 -10.57 -5.02
N PHE A 77 5.18 -11.14 -4.26
CA PHE A 77 4.09 -10.42 -3.63
C PHE A 77 4.25 -10.46 -2.11
N VAL A 78 4.01 -9.34 -1.46
CA VAL A 78 3.81 -9.27 -0.01
C VAL A 78 2.34 -8.97 0.22
N PHE A 79 1.62 -9.92 0.80
CA PHE A 79 0.19 -9.81 1.10
C PHE A 79 0.01 -9.39 2.55
N PHE A 80 -0.53 -8.21 2.80
CA PHE A 80 -0.86 -7.73 4.14
C PHE A 80 -2.21 -8.30 4.56
N THR A 81 -2.21 -9.10 5.61
CA THR A 81 -3.37 -9.91 6.02
C THR A 81 -4.16 -9.22 7.11
N GLN A 82 -5.47 -9.43 7.11
CA GLN A 82 -6.27 -9.23 8.32
C GLN A 82 -5.95 -10.34 9.31
N GLN A 83 -6.19 -10.06 10.61
CA GLN A 83 -5.79 -10.98 11.68
C GLN A 83 -6.51 -12.35 11.67
N ASN A 84 -7.57 -12.50 10.88
CA ASN A 84 -8.35 -13.72 10.81
C ASN A 84 -8.39 -14.28 9.38
N ALA A 85 -8.16 -15.58 9.27
CA ALA A 85 -8.39 -16.36 8.07
C ALA A 85 -9.63 -17.23 8.26
N HIS A 86 -10.50 -17.31 7.25
CA HIS A 86 -11.60 -18.27 7.23
C HIS A 86 -11.09 -19.61 6.72
N ILE A 87 -11.44 -20.71 7.41
CA ILE A 87 -11.07 -22.06 7.03
C ILE A 87 -12.27 -22.76 6.40
N ASN A 88 -12.11 -23.24 5.16
CA ASN A 88 -13.06 -24.16 4.57
C ASN A 88 -12.72 -25.59 5.04
N SER A 89 -13.51 -26.11 5.96
CA SER A 89 -13.28 -27.42 6.59
C SER A 89 -13.39 -28.62 5.64
N HIS A 90 -14.04 -28.47 4.46
CA HIS A 90 -14.19 -29.57 3.52
C HIS A 90 -12.92 -29.85 2.70
N ASN A 91 -12.08 -28.85 2.49
CA ASN A 91 -10.90 -28.97 1.64
C ASN A 91 -9.65 -28.33 2.25
N SER A 92 -9.70 -27.94 3.53
CA SER A 92 -8.61 -27.32 4.29
C SER A 92 -8.03 -26.05 3.65
N VAL A 93 -8.82 -25.38 2.79
CA VAL A 93 -8.43 -24.14 2.14
C VAL A 93 -8.61 -22.96 3.10
N LEU A 94 -7.55 -22.16 3.26
CA LEU A 94 -7.59 -20.92 4.02
C LEU A 94 -7.99 -19.76 3.08
N ILE A 95 -8.96 -18.97 3.47
CA ILE A 95 -9.36 -17.75 2.77
C ILE A 95 -9.01 -16.56 3.65
N ILE A 96 -8.08 -15.74 3.19
CA ILE A 96 -7.55 -14.60 3.92
C ILE A 96 -8.02 -13.32 3.21
N GLN A 97 -8.68 -12.44 3.95
CA GLN A 97 -8.95 -11.09 3.48
C GLN A 97 -7.70 -10.24 3.62
N LEU A 98 -7.41 -9.47 2.58
CA LEU A 98 -6.23 -8.61 2.56
C LEU A 98 -6.56 -7.17 2.95
N ILE A 99 -5.63 -6.52 3.63
CA ILE A 99 -5.59 -5.06 3.81
C ILE A 99 -5.03 -4.41 2.54
N GLY A 100 -4.02 -5.05 1.95
CA GLY A 100 -3.35 -4.61 0.75
C GLY A 100 -2.32 -5.62 0.30
N TYR A 101 -1.66 -5.33 -0.80
CA TYR A 101 -0.55 -6.12 -1.30
C TYR A 101 0.51 -5.27 -1.97
N LEU A 102 1.74 -5.70 -1.87
CA LEU A 102 2.90 -5.09 -2.50
C LEU A 102 3.37 -6.01 -3.64
N GLU A 103 3.41 -5.48 -4.86
CA GLU A 103 3.95 -6.16 -6.02
C GLU A 103 5.38 -5.70 -6.25
N CYS A 104 6.35 -6.60 -6.10
CA CYS A 104 7.76 -6.32 -6.26
C CYS A 104 8.28 -6.82 -7.62
N ASN A 105 8.88 -5.92 -8.38
CA ASN A 105 9.45 -6.27 -9.70
C ASN A 105 10.83 -6.94 -9.64
N LEU A 106 11.49 -6.92 -8.48
CA LEU A 106 12.87 -7.40 -8.31
C LEU A 106 13.05 -8.01 -6.92
N ASN A 107 14.18 -8.73 -6.77
CA ASN A 107 14.61 -9.26 -5.48
C ASN A 107 14.45 -8.23 -4.37
N ARG A 108 13.95 -8.71 -3.24
CA ARG A 108 13.64 -7.97 -2.03
C ARG A 108 14.72 -6.95 -1.69
N LYS A 109 14.36 -5.68 -1.66
CA LYS A 109 15.24 -4.59 -1.32
C LYS A 109 14.76 -3.89 -0.07
N LYS A 110 15.71 -3.25 0.61
CA LYS A 110 15.37 -2.25 1.61
C LYS A 110 14.68 -1.08 0.93
N PHE A 111 13.78 -0.44 1.63
CA PHE A 111 13.07 0.75 1.17
C PHE A 111 13.24 1.88 2.19
N GLY A 112 13.32 3.12 1.69
CA GLY A 112 13.53 4.32 2.50
C GLY A 112 12.56 5.44 2.15
N ARG A 113 11.64 5.20 1.20
CA ARG A 113 10.55 6.13 0.86
C ARG A 113 9.29 5.38 0.51
N VAL A 114 8.17 5.90 1.00
CA VAL A 114 6.84 5.55 0.51
C VAL A 114 6.11 6.82 0.11
N SER A 115 5.47 6.82 -1.06
CA SER A 115 4.71 7.96 -1.59
C SER A 115 3.28 7.52 -1.84
N PHE A 116 2.37 7.96 -1.00
CA PHE A 116 0.95 7.67 -1.10
C PHE A 116 0.29 8.54 -2.16
N LEU A 117 -0.65 7.96 -2.90
CA LEU A 117 -1.38 8.55 -4.01
C LEU A 117 -2.88 8.42 -3.76
N GLY A 118 -3.63 9.47 -4.02
CA GLY A 118 -5.08 9.44 -3.83
C GLY A 118 -5.75 10.79 -4.13
N PRO A 119 -7.07 10.79 -4.32
CA PRO A 119 -7.80 12.00 -4.68
C PRO A 119 -7.76 13.07 -3.57
N GLU A 120 -7.76 12.67 -2.30
CA GLU A 120 -7.69 13.60 -1.18
C GLU A 120 -6.34 14.30 -1.09
N ILE A 121 -5.27 13.65 -1.51
CA ILE A 121 -3.94 14.26 -1.60
C ILE A 121 -3.96 15.40 -2.62
N ASN A 122 -4.65 15.22 -3.76
CA ASN A 122 -4.84 16.29 -4.75
C ASN A 122 -5.71 17.43 -4.23
N ILE A 123 -6.59 17.21 -3.26
CA ILE A 123 -7.35 18.29 -2.59
C ILE A 123 -6.42 19.11 -1.70
N VAL A 124 -5.57 18.44 -0.90
CA VAL A 124 -4.66 19.11 0.04
C VAL A 124 -3.51 19.79 -0.69
N HIS A 125 -2.97 19.16 -1.73
CA HIS A 125 -1.85 19.64 -2.51
C HIS A 125 -2.17 19.59 -4.01
N PRO A 126 -2.91 20.59 -4.56
CA PRO A 126 -3.45 20.51 -5.91
C PRO A 126 -2.38 20.53 -6.99
N VAL A 127 -2.49 19.64 -7.98
CA VAL A 127 -1.53 19.50 -9.09
C VAL A 127 -1.46 20.75 -9.97
N ASN A 128 -2.52 21.54 -10.06
CA ASN A 128 -2.60 22.75 -10.89
C ASN A 128 -1.60 23.82 -10.46
N GLN A 129 -1.17 23.87 -9.20
CA GLN A 129 -0.12 24.78 -8.73
C GLN A 129 1.24 24.55 -9.40
N SER A 130 1.45 23.38 -10.00
CA SER A 130 2.68 23.05 -10.75
C SER A 130 2.65 23.51 -12.18
N ILE A 131 1.53 24.04 -12.68
CA ILE A 131 1.37 24.45 -14.07
C ILE A 131 1.49 25.96 -14.18
N CYS A 132 2.24 26.43 -15.16
CA CYS A 132 2.26 27.82 -15.60
C CYS A 132 1.75 27.89 -17.02
N PHE A 133 0.76 28.75 -17.23
CA PHE A 133 0.29 29.09 -18.57
C PHE A 133 0.99 30.36 -19.01
N SER A 134 1.63 30.32 -20.16
CA SER A 134 2.12 31.49 -20.86
C SER A 134 1.18 31.78 -22.02
N TYR A 135 0.57 32.94 -21.99
CA TYR A 135 -0.41 33.38 -22.96
C TYR A 135 0.08 34.66 -23.61
N ASP A 136 0.39 34.60 -24.87
CA ASP A 136 0.64 35.77 -25.70
C ASP A 136 -0.56 35.96 -26.67
N PRO A 137 -1.36 37.01 -26.51
CA PRO A 137 -2.53 37.24 -27.33
C PRO A 137 -2.23 37.33 -28.80
N ALA A 138 -1.08 37.87 -29.18
CA ALA A 138 -0.64 38.00 -30.59
C ALA A 138 -0.34 36.64 -31.20
N ILE A 139 0.39 35.78 -30.52
CA ILE A 139 0.72 34.42 -30.97
C ILE A 139 -0.54 33.55 -31.04
N VAL A 140 -1.41 33.62 -30.03
CA VAL A 140 -2.66 32.84 -30.04
C VAL A 140 -3.59 33.25 -31.16
N SER A 141 -3.71 34.55 -31.45
CA SER A 141 -4.58 35.04 -32.54
C SER A 141 -4.03 34.74 -33.91
N SER A 142 -2.71 34.65 -34.09
CA SER A 142 -2.07 34.38 -35.40
C SER A 142 -1.83 32.89 -35.67
N GLU A 143 -1.45 32.13 -34.63
CA GLU A 143 -0.99 30.74 -34.79
C GLU A 143 -1.83 29.72 -34.04
N GLY A 144 -2.73 30.18 -33.14
CA GLY A 144 -3.54 29.30 -32.27
C GLY A 144 -2.71 28.54 -31.21
N ILE A 145 -1.48 28.97 -30.94
CA ILE A 145 -0.56 28.30 -30.04
C ILE A 145 -0.54 28.97 -28.67
N PHE A 146 -0.60 28.18 -27.63
CA PHE A 146 -0.31 28.62 -26.27
C PHE A 146 0.69 27.65 -25.60
N SER A 147 1.49 28.16 -24.67
CA SER A 147 2.50 27.36 -24.00
C SER A 147 2.06 27.00 -22.58
N VAL A 148 2.28 25.73 -22.24
CA VAL A 148 2.10 25.21 -20.87
C VAL A 148 3.46 24.74 -20.39
N THR A 149 3.90 25.26 -19.25
CA THR A 149 5.15 24.84 -18.61
C THR A 149 4.87 24.33 -17.20
N THR A 150 5.75 23.46 -16.70
CA THR A 150 5.66 22.96 -15.31
C THR A 150 6.76 23.57 -14.46
N LYS A 151 6.41 23.94 -13.22
CA LYS A 151 7.37 24.40 -12.21
C LYS A 151 8.30 23.25 -11.80
N SER A 152 9.48 23.54 -11.30
CA SER A 152 10.41 22.51 -10.80
C SER A 152 9.87 21.77 -9.59
N PHE A 153 10.42 20.60 -9.32
CA PHE A 153 10.02 19.78 -8.15
C PHE A 153 10.18 20.53 -6.83
N ASP A 154 11.32 21.20 -6.64
CA ASP A 154 11.64 21.93 -5.41
C ASP A 154 10.64 23.08 -5.11
N VAL A 155 10.12 23.72 -6.17
CA VAL A 155 9.13 24.80 -6.04
C VAL A 155 7.73 24.26 -5.69
N THR A 156 7.43 23.02 -6.10
CA THR A 156 6.10 22.41 -5.91
C THR A 156 6.03 21.43 -4.76
N SER A 157 7.14 21.18 -4.07
CA SER A 157 7.19 20.36 -2.87
C SER A 157 7.06 21.23 -1.62
N THR A 158 6.35 20.73 -0.62
CA THR A 158 6.32 21.37 0.70
C THR A 158 7.62 21.15 1.44
N ILE A 159 7.89 22.00 2.42
CA ILE A 159 9.04 21.83 3.33
C ILE A 159 8.84 20.53 4.12
N PRO A 160 9.81 19.61 4.12
CA PRO A 160 9.72 18.38 4.89
C PRO A 160 9.62 18.65 6.39
N GLN A 161 8.67 17.99 7.05
CA GLN A 161 8.53 18.00 8.50
C GLN A 161 9.02 16.66 9.06
N GLU A 162 9.78 16.70 10.15
CA GLU A 162 10.37 15.51 10.77
C GLU A 162 9.58 15.09 12.01
N PHE A 163 9.26 13.81 12.11
CA PHE A 163 8.56 13.19 13.23
C PHE A 163 9.25 11.91 13.65
N ASP A 164 8.91 11.44 14.85
CA ASP A 164 9.26 10.11 15.31
C ASP A 164 8.06 9.17 15.15
N VAL A 165 8.29 8.05 14.47
CA VAL A 165 7.30 6.98 14.30
C VAL A 165 7.95 5.69 14.77
N ASP A 166 7.49 5.16 15.90
CA ASP A 166 8.00 3.93 16.52
C ASP A 166 9.54 3.95 16.70
N GLY A 167 10.09 5.09 17.14
CA GLY A 167 11.52 5.29 17.34
C GLY A 167 12.34 5.54 16.07
N ARG A 168 11.69 5.73 14.92
CA ARG A 168 12.32 6.05 13.63
C ARG A 168 12.01 7.47 13.22
N LYS A 169 13.01 8.19 12.80
CA LYS A 169 12.84 9.53 12.23
C LYS A 169 12.24 9.43 10.82
N VAL A 170 11.14 10.13 10.62
CA VAL A 170 10.40 10.15 9.37
C VAL A 170 10.21 11.59 8.92
N LYS A 171 10.55 11.89 7.68
CA LYS A 171 10.29 13.19 7.04
C LYS A 171 9.08 13.08 6.15
N VAL A 172 8.09 13.93 6.37
CA VAL A 172 6.83 13.95 5.61
C VAL A 172 6.73 15.24 4.82
N PHE A 173 6.33 15.14 3.56
CA PHE A 173 6.11 16.28 2.68
C PHE A 173 5.15 15.91 1.54
N PHE A 174 4.56 16.94 0.95
CA PHE A 174 3.79 16.78 -0.29
C PHE A 174 4.65 17.15 -1.48
N SER A 175 4.42 16.46 -2.60
CA SER A 175 5.13 16.70 -3.85
C SER A 175 4.23 16.43 -5.04
N ILE A 176 4.59 16.95 -6.22
CA ILE A 176 3.88 16.70 -7.46
C ILE A 176 4.81 15.97 -8.42
N SER A 177 4.47 14.73 -8.73
CA SER A 177 5.15 13.96 -9.78
C SER A 177 4.68 14.41 -11.16
N ARG A 178 5.58 14.34 -12.12
CA ARG A 178 5.32 14.69 -13.52
C ARG A 178 5.80 13.53 -14.39
N LYS A 179 4.89 13.03 -15.20
CA LYS A 179 5.21 11.98 -16.16
C LYS A 179 4.80 12.46 -17.54
N LEU A 180 5.72 12.45 -18.48
CA LEU A 180 5.42 12.62 -19.90
C LEU A 180 4.98 11.28 -20.45
N SER A 181 3.83 11.24 -21.10
CA SER A 181 3.37 10.07 -21.83
C SER A 181 3.43 10.35 -23.32
N LEU A 182 4.02 9.42 -24.06
CA LEU A 182 4.01 9.40 -25.51
C LEU A 182 2.87 8.54 -26.07
N ASN A 183 2.05 7.97 -25.18
CA ASN A 183 0.90 7.17 -25.57
C ASN A 183 -0.22 8.09 -26.07
N VAL A 184 -0.68 7.87 -27.29
CA VAL A 184 -1.73 8.67 -27.94
C VAL A 184 -3.07 8.63 -27.20
N LEU A 185 -3.31 7.57 -26.42
CA LEU A 185 -4.52 7.39 -25.63
C LEU A 185 -4.45 8.02 -24.23
N GLU A 186 -3.30 8.55 -23.84
CA GLU A 186 -3.10 9.16 -22.53
C GLU A 186 -2.89 10.68 -22.66
N SER A 187 -3.13 11.40 -21.57
CA SER A 187 -2.74 12.80 -21.49
C SER A 187 -1.20 12.92 -21.65
N PRO A 188 -0.71 13.84 -22.49
CA PRO A 188 0.72 14.01 -22.75
C PRO A 188 1.52 14.38 -21.48
N ILE A 189 0.86 15.00 -20.51
CA ILE A 189 1.44 15.33 -19.21
C ILE A 189 0.51 14.76 -18.15
N LEU A 190 1.02 13.81 -17.37
CA LEU A 190 0.35 13.28 -16.18
C LEU A 190 0.97 13.94 -14.95
N LEU A 191 0.11 14.58 -14.17
CA LEU A 191 0.46 15.22 -12.91
C LEU A 191 -0.26 14.49 -11.78
N GLU A 192 0.47 14.12 -10.74
CA GLU A 192 -0.08 13.42 -9.61
C GLU A 192 0.57 13.92 -8.32
N SER A 193 -0.25 14.35 -7.36
CA SER A 193 0.22 14.71 -6.04
C SER A 193 0.44 13.47 -5.21
N ALA A 194 1.51 13.50 -4.43
CA ALA A 194 1.89 12.46 -3.50
C ALA A 194 2.16 13.03 -2.12
N MET A 195 1.78 12.28 -1.09
CA MET A 195 2.24 12.47 0.28
C MET A 195 3.38 11.50 0.52
N ALA A 196 4.59 12.02 0.63
CA ALA A 196 5.82 11.22 0.71
C ALA A 196 6.34 11.17 2.14
N PHE A 197 6.81 9.99 2.53
CA PHE A 197 7.47 9.70 3.79
C PHE A 197 8.87 9.18 3.50
N ASP A 198 9.90 9.91 3.95
CA ASP A 198 11.30 9.51 3.88
C ASP A 198 11.77 9.05 5.25
N PHE A 199 12.49 7.94 5.30
CA PHE A 199 13.00 7.34 6.53
C PHE A 199 14.28 6.55 6.27
N GLU A 200 14.91 6.08 7.35
CA GLU A 200 16.06 5.18 7.23
C GLU A 200 15.63 3.86 6.56
N GLU A 201 16.45 3.37 5.62
CA GLU A 201 16.12 2.18 4.85
C GLU A 201 15.89 0.95 5.72
N THR A 202 14.76 0.32 5.52
CA THR A 202 14.30 -0.85 6.26
C THR A 202 13.72 -1.92 5.32
N ASN A 203 13.60 -3.14 5.82
CA ASN A 203 12.83 -4.24 5.22
C ASN A 203 11.59 -4.62 6.05
N ASP A 204 11.23 -3.80 7.01
CA ASP A 204 10.09 -3.97 7.89
C ASP A 204 8.80 -3.56 7.17
N TYR A 205 8.06 -4.53 6.64
CA TYR A 205 6.83 -4.28 5.89
C TYR A 205 5.68 -3.79 6.76
N ASP A 206 5.64 -4.13 8.06
CA ASP A 206 4.63 -3.62 8.99
C ASP A 206 4.72 -2.11 9.13
N PHE A 207 5.93 -1.58 8.99
CA PHE A 207 6.15 -0.15 9.00
C PHE A 207 5.46 0.57 7.84
N LEU A 208 5.35 -0.06 6.65
CA LEU A 208 4.58 0.51 5.53
C LEU A 208 3.08 0.63 5.85
N VAL A 209 2.53 -0.40 6.47
CA VAL A 209 1.12 -0.40 6.90
C VAL A 209 0.90 0.68 7.96
N ARG A 210 1.84 0.82 8.89
CA ARG A 210 1.80 1.89 9.90
C ARG A 210 1.79 3.28 9.28
N LEU A 211 2.69 3.53 8.33
CA LEU A 211 2.74 4.82 7.62
C LEU A 211 1.46 5.09 6.82
N TRP A 212 0.85 4.06 6.25
CA TRP A 212 -0.44 4.19 5.56
C TRP A 212 -1.55 4.65 6.52
N PHE A 213 -1.66 4.06 7.71
CA PHE A 213 -2.64 4.51 8.71
C PHE A 213 -2.41 5.95 9.13
N ILE A 214 -1.16 6.34 9.36
CA ILE A 214 -0.80 7.73 9.69
C ILE A 214 -1.22 8.68 8.55
N ALA A 215 -0.91 8.34 7.30
CA ALA A 215 -1.29 9.12 6.14
C ALA A 215 -2.82 9.28 6.04
N LYS A 216 -3.56 8.17 6.24
CA LYS A 216 -5.02 8.16 6.20
C LYS A 216 -5.64 9.05 7.29
N GLU A 217 -5.18 8.93 8.52
CA GLU A 217 -5.66 9.75 9.64
C GLU A 217 -5.35 11.24 9.43
N PHE A 218 -4.14 11.55 8.97
CA PHE A 218 -3.74 12.91 8.68
C PHE A 218 -4.58 13.55 7.55
N LEU A 219 -4.79 12.83 6.46
CA LEU A 219 -5.65 13.29 5.37
C LEU A 219 -7.11 13.41 5.80
N SER A 220 -7.60 12.50 6.63
CA SER A 220 -8.94 12.58 7.21
C SER A 220 -9.14 13.87 8.01
N PHE A 221 -8.13 14.25 8.79
CA PHE A 221 -8.10 15.48 9.53
C PHE A 221 -8.07 16.71 8.60
N LEU A 222 -7.16 16.77 7.64
CA LEU A 222 -7.01 17.90 6.72
C LEU A 222 -8.24 18.11 5.83
N CYS A 223 -8.86 17.03 5.39
CA CYS A 223 -10.05 17.08 4.52
C CYS A 223 -11.37 17.19 5.27
N TYR A 224 -11.36 17.13 6.60
CA TYR A 224 -12.56 17.05 7.45
C TYR A 224 -13.50 15.91 7.04
N ARG A 225 -12.94 14.75 6.69
CA ARG A 225 -13.66 13.56 6.22
C ARG A 225 -13.33 12.35 7.07
N ASN A 226 -14.35 11.54 7.38
CA ASN A 226 -14.15 10.28 8.12
C ASN A 226 -13.59 9.15 7.23
N ASN A 227 -13.82 9.21 5.92
CA ASN A 227 -13.37 8.22 4.96
C ASN A 227 -12.52 8.92 3.90
N VAL A 228 -11.22 8.64 3.94
CA VAL A 228 -10.24 9.08 2.97
C VAL A 228 -9.79 7.88 2.16
N TYR A 229 -9.70 8.05 0.85
CA TYR A 229 -9.27 7.00 -0.05
C TYR A 229 -7.82 7.24 -0.50
N ILE A 230 -6.94 6.32 -0.13
CA ILE A 230 -5.57 6.24 -0.66
C ILE A 230 -5.56 5.14 -1.72
N LYS A 231 -5.38 5.52 -2.98
CA LYS A 231 -5.44 4.60 -4.13
C LYS A 231 -4.33 3.55 -4.08
N SER A 232 -3.12 4.01 -3.87
CA SER A 232 -1.91 3.19 -3.90
C SER A 232 -0.74 3.93 -3.26
N ALA A 233 0.37 3.25 -3.11
CA ALA A 233 1.62 3.89 -2.74
C ALA A 233 2.77 3.34 -3.58
N ILE A 234 3.73 4.23 -3.89
CA ILE A 234 4.98 3.88 -4.56
C ILE A 234 6.03 3.69 -3.49
N VAL A 235 6.65 2.51 -3.47
CA VAL A 235 7.74 2.17 -2.55
C VAL A 235 9.07 2.27 -3.28
N SER A 236 10.02 2.98 -2.68
CA SER A 236 11.30 3.32 -3.31
C SER A 236 12.47 3.00 -2.40
N SER A 237 13.58 2.57 -3.00
CA SER A 237 14.87 2.40 -2.36
C SER A 237 15.83 3.52 -2.77
N LYS A 238 16.84 3.77 -1.96
CA LYS A 238 17.94 4.66 -2.36
C LYS A 238 18.87 3.95 -3.35
N THR A 239 19.30 4.68 -4.36
CA THR A 239 20.39 4.26 -5.25
C THR A 239 21.74 4.66 -4.64
N GLN A 240 22.83 4.19 -5.26
CA GLN A 240 24.19 4.60 -4.86
C GLN A 240 24.41 6.11 -4.94
N ASP A 241 23.69 6.81 -5.81
CA ASP A 241 23.73 8.27 -5.97
C ASP A 241 22.76 9.01 -5.01
N GLU A 242 22.28 8.35 -3.97
CA GLU A 242 21.29 8.86 -2.99
C GLU A 242 19.94 9.27 -3.60
N LYS A 243 19.66 8.89 -4.84
CA LYS A 243 18.37 9.13 -5.49
C LYS A 243 17.40 8.01 -5.14
N TYR A 244 16.12 8.34 -5.07
CA TYR A 244 15.07 7.34 -4.88
C TYR A 244 14.65 6.72 -6.21
N GLN A 245 14.63 5.40 -6.26
CA GLN A 245 14.13 4.62 -7.39
C GLN A 245 12.97 3.74 -6.91
N SER A 246 11.82 3.86 -7.56
CA SER A 246 10.67 3.00 -7.29
C SER A 246 10.97 1.56 -7.71
N PHE A 247 10.59 0.60 -6.87
CA PHE A 247 10.75 -0.81 -7.15
C PHE A 247 9.48 -1.62 -6.90
N ALA A 248 8.52 -1.08 -6.18
CA ALA A 248 7.29 -1.77 -5.84
C ALA A 248 6.11 -0.79 -5.77
N THR A 249 4.93 -1.34 -6.01
CA THR A 249 3.66 -0.63 -5.83
C THR A 249 2.84 -1.33 -4.75
N LEU A 250 2.46 -0.60 -3.71
CA LEU A 250 1.52 -1.03 -2.70
C LEU A 250 0.11 -0.68 -3.15
N THR A 251 -0.73 -1.67 -3.31
CA THR A 251 -2.16 -1.50 -3.57
C THR A 251 -2.93 -1.79 -2.29
N LEU A 252 -3.81 -0.87 -1.91
CA LEU A 252 -4.60 -0.96 -0.70
C LEU A 252 -6.02 -1.39 -1.05
N VAL A 253 -6.52 -2.41 -0.36
CA VAL A 253 -7.84 -3.00 -0.58
C VAL A 253 -8.67 -2.92 0.71
N ASN A 254 -9.98 -3.07 0.59
CA ASN A 254 -10.91 -3.11 1.74
C ASN A 254 -10.81 -1.94 2.74
N GLN A 255 -10.49 -0.73 2.28
CA GLN A 255 -10.21 0.43 3.14
C GLN A 255 -11.39 0.88 4.03
N VAL A 256 -12.61 0.48 3.72
CA VAL A 256 -13.82 0.94 4.42
C VAL A 256 -14.02 0.25 5.78
N LYS A 257 -13.45 -0.94 5.98
CA LYS A 257 -13.66 -1.78 7.17
C LYS A 257 -12.65 -1.56 8.30
N ASP A 258 -11.59 -0.79 8.09
CA ASP A 258 -10.40 -0.77 8.96
C ASP A 258 -10.51 0.10 10.21
N LYS A 259 -11.72 0.48 10.65
CA LYS A 259 -11.89 1.31 11.86
C LYS A 259 -11.45 0.64 13.17
N GLU A 260 -11.24 -0.67 13.16
CA GLU A 260 -10.97 -1.44 14.39
C GLU A 260 -9.51 -1.90 14.57
N LEU A 261 -8.66 -1.83 13.55
CA LEU A 261 -7.38 -2.55 13.53
C LEU A 261 -6.23 -1.90 14.28
N TYR A 262 -6.25 -0.59 14.53
CA TYR A 262 -5.16 0.07 15.24
C TYR A 262 -5.67 1.08 16.28
N ALA A 263 -5.20 0.94 17.50
CA ALA A 263 -5.54 1.82 18.60
C ALA A 263 -5.15 3.28 18.29
N LEU A 264 -6.12 4.08 17.95
CA LEU A 264 -6.08 5.52 17.61
C LEU A 264 -5.29 6.40 18.61
N LYS A 265 -4.96 5.89 19.79
CA LYS A 265 -4.33 6.70 20.86
C LYS A 265 -2.90 7.16 20.56
N GLN A 266 -2.09 6.37 19.84
CA GLN A 266 -0.71 6.74 19.53
C GLN A 266 -0.60 7.75 18.37
N ASN A 267 -1.53 7.71 17.42
CA ASN A 267 -1.48 8.58 16.24
C ASN A 267 -1.87 10.03 16.53
N ARG A 268 -2.66 10.29 17.58
CA ARG A 268 -3.06 11.66 17.98
C ARG A 268 -1.87 12.55 18.35
N CYS A 269 -0.85 12.01 18.99
CA CYS A 269 0.35 12.79 19.36
C CYS A 269 1.15 13.21 18.14
N ILE A 270 1.24 12.36 17.12
CA ILE A 270 1.97 12.65 15.87
C ILE A 270 1.24 13.76 15.10
N MET A 271 -0.09 13.68 14.99
CA MET A 271 -0.87 14.72 14.31
C MET A 271 -0.81 16.08 15.01
N GLN A 272 -0.83 16.11 16.33
CA GLN A 272 -0.67 17.36 17.09
C GLN A 272 0.69 18.01 16.82
N SER A 273 1.76 17.23 16.72
CA SER A 273 3.09 17.73 16.37
C SER A 273 3.15 18.28 14.94
N MET A 274 2.43 17.66 13.99
CA MET A 274 2.34 18.13 12.60
C MET A 274 1.66 19.49 12.48
N ILE A 275 0.67 19.77 13.33
CA ILE A 275 -0.05 21.04 13.34
C ILE A 275 0.76 22.15 14.01
N ALA A 276 1.42 21.85 15.13
CA ALA A 276 2.24 22.79 15.87
C ALA A 276 3.49 23.27 15.11
N GLY A 277 3.93 22.55 14.10
CA GLY A 277 5.06 22.96 13.23
C GLY A 277 4.66 23.94 12.11
N HIS A 278 3.40 24.35 12.03
CA HIS A 278 2.88 25.32 11.04
C HIS A 278 2.57 26.71 11.62
N GLU A 279 2.75 26.94 12.92
CA GLU A 279 2.75 28.25 13.54
C GLU A 279 4.20 28.79 13.68
#